data_f4a194714e32ff5f5603c3fd6662b730
#
_entry.id   f4a194714e32ff5f5603c3fd6662b730
#
_cell.length_a   1.000
_cell.length_b   1.000
_cell.length_c   1.000
_cell.angle_alpha   90.00
_cell.angle_beta   90.00
_cell.angle_gamma   90.00
#
_symmetry.space_group_name_H-M   'P 1'
#
loop_
_entity.id
_entity.type
_entity.pdbx_description
1 polymer ?
#
loop_
_entity_poly.entity_id
_entity_poly.type
_entity_poly.pdbx_seq_one_letter_code
_entity_poly.pdbx_strand_id
1 'polypeptide(L)'
;MNQDHLIVDLERLTVRAPDGLLPDVLVGTGIVDGYVRRSSVLGDLLVAFGSKGVTAVELAGDPSGFVTTYEQRFGKRVVPVDRVPAAIARHLDTAIVAGRPGRLPVDLDRLTEFQAAVLRAAATIPRGEVRPYGWVAKEIGRPGAVRAVGSALASNPVPVIIPCHRVVRSDGTFGDYSLGDPSNKRRLLVSEGLDVAAFESRAAHGVRFTGSDTTGIFCHPTCRHARRTGAGHLVEFASEQDARAAGYRPCKVCRPVAA
;
A
#
# COMPACT_ATOMS: atom_id res chain seq x y z
N MET A 1 -46.53 -20.96 43.46
CA MET A 1 -45.39 -21.14 42.60
C MET A 1 -44.32 -20.28 43.20
N ASN A 2 -43.24 -20.92 43.70
CA ASN A 2 -42.24 -20.24 44.54
C ASN A 2 -41.33 -19.40 43.67
N GLN A 3 -41.11 -18.13 43.95
CA GLN A 3 -40.26 -17.20 43.21
C GLN A 3 -38.83 -17.78 43.01
N ASP A 4 -38.34 -18.53 43.98
CA ASP A 4 -36.99 -19.14 43.93
C ASP A 4 -36.86 -20.19 42.84
N HIS A 5 -37.93 -20.97 42.54
CA HIS A 5 -37.95 -21.93 41.44
C HIS A 5 -37.91 -21.24 40.08
N LEU A 6 -38.61 -20.12 39.94
CA LEU A 6 -38.63 -19.35 38.71
C LEU A 6 -37.24 -18.74 38.36
N ILE A 7 -36.56 -18.25 39.43
CA ILE A 7 -35.20 -17.69 39.28
C ILE A 7 -34.21 -18.77 38.83
N VAL A 8 -34.25 -19.95 39.45
CA VAL A 8 -33.40 -21.09 39.10
C VAL A 8 -33.69 -21.58 37.68
N ASP A 9 -34.93 -21.60 37.24
CA ASP A 9 -35.32 -22.00 35.89
C ASP A 9 -34.90 -20.94 34.85
N LEU A 10 -34.97 -19.63 35.20
CA LEU A 10 -34.47 -18.55 34.35
C LEU A 10 -32.96 -18.56 34.26
N GLU A 11 -32.22 -18.86 35.33
CA GLU A 11 -30.77 -19.03 35.29
C GLU A 11 -30.33 -20.20 34.40
N ARG A 12 -31.14 -21.30 34.33
CA ARG A 12 -30.90 -22.42 33.43
C ARG A 12 -31.13 -22.06 31.96
N LEU A 13 -31.93 -21.03 31.68
CA LEU A 13 -32.18 -20.52 30.33
C LEU A 13 -31.17 -19.49 29.88
N THR A 14 -30.27 -19.03 30.76
CA THR A 14 -29.16 -18.13 30.40
C THR A 14 -28.16 -18.87 29.53
N VAL A 15 -28.35 -18.78 28.24
CA VAL A 15 -27.35 -19.19 27.25
C VAL A 15 -26.26 -18.11 27.26
N ARG A 16 -25.06 -18.47 27.78
CA ARG A 16 -23.91 -17.58 27.69
C ARG A 16 -23.60 -17.34 26.22
N ALA A 17 -23.57 -16.06 25.82
CA ALA A 17 -23.17 -15.71 24.47
C ALA A 17 -21.76 -16.26 24.19
N PRO A 18 -21.49 -16.80 22.99
CA PRO A 18 -20.15 -17.23 22.61
C PRO A 18 -19.14 -16.09 22.81
N ASP A 19 -17.94 -16.44 23.27
CA ASP A 19 -16.84 -15.50 23.33
C ASP A 19 -16.60 -14.95 21.91
N GLY A 20 -16.46 -13.63 21.76
CA GLY A 20 -16.33 -12.97 20.45
C GLY A 20 -17.63 -12.48 19.81
N LEU A 21 -18.82 -12.91 20.27
CA LEU A 21 -20.09 -12.45 19.70
C LEU A 21 -20.26 -10.93 19.82
N LEU A 22 -19.90 -10.35 20.97
CA LEU A 22 -20.03 -8.91 21.22
C LEU A 22 -19.14 -8.10 20.26
N PRO A 23 -17.83 -8.38 20.10
CA PRO A 23 -17.00 -7.72 19.09
C PRO A 23 -17.57 -7.85 17.67
N ASP A 24 -17.99 -9.02 17.26
CA ASP A 24 -18.54 -9.26 15.91
C ASP A 24 -19.82 -8.42 15.66
N VAL A 25 -20.72 -8.33 16.66
CA VAL A 25 -21.93 -7.49 16.58
C VAL A 25 -21.58 -6.01 16.51
N LEU A 26 -20.66 -5.54 17.35
CA LEU A 26 -20.26 -4.14 17.38
C LEU A 26 -19.58 -3.71 16.07
N VAL A 27 -18.77 -4.58 15.47
CA VAL A 27 -18.16 -4.35 14.14
C VAL A 27 -19.23 -4.42 13.05
N GLY A 28 -20.11 -5.41 13.09
CA GLY A 28 -21.20 -5.59 12.12
C GLY A 28 -22.17 -4.40 12.08
N THR A 29 -22.43 -3.78 13.23
CA THR A 29 -23.26 -2.55 13.35
C THR A 29 -22.49 -1.27 13.01
N GLY A 30 -21.17 -1.35 12.85
CA GLY A 30 -20.32 -0.20 12.56
C GLY A 30 -20.07 0.74 13.75
N ILE A 31 -20.40 0.32 14.98
CA ILE A 31 -20.13 1.08 16.22
C ILE A 31 -18.62 1.16 16.47
N VAL A 32 -17.92 0.04 16.26
CA VAL A 32 -16.46 -0.04 16.33
C VAL A 32 -15.90 -0.60 15.04
N ASP A 33 -14.61 -0.44 14.80
CA ASP A 33 -13.91 -1.14 13.75
C ASP A 33 -13.28 -2.43 14.29
N GLY A 34 -13.06 -3.42 13.44
CA GLY A 34 -12.38 -4.65 13.80
C GLY A 34 -10.92 -4.64 13.32
N TYR A 35 -10.04 -5.41 13.98
CA TYR A 35 -8.73 -5.70 13.41
C TYR A 35 -8.38 -7.17 13.55
N VAL A 36 -7.53 -7.63 12.63
CA VAL A 36 -6.97 -8.98 12.61
C VAL A 36 -5.48 -8.95 12.37
N ARG A 37 -4.81 -10.02 12.77
CA ARG A 37 -3.41 -10.25 12.46
C ARG A 37 -3.26 -11.02 11.15
N ARG A 38 -2.33 -10.60 10.28
CA ARG A 38 -1.99 -11.27 9.02
C ARG A 38 -0.50 -11.26 8.79
N SER A 39 0.03 -12.36 8.29
CA SER A 39 1.47 -12.46 7.99
C SER A 39 1.83 -11.77 6.69
N SER A 40 3.02 -11.21 6.65
CA SER A 40 3.62 -10.57 5.48
C SER A 40 5.12 -10.83 5.41
N VAL A 41 5.76 -10.38 4.32
CA VAL A 41 7.22 -10.41 4.17
C VAL A 41 7.96 -9.55 5.22
N LEU A 42 7.27 -8.59 5.82
CA LEU A 42 7.82 -7.73 6.88
C LEU A 42 7.62 -8.33 8.29
N GLY A 43 6.95 -9.44 8.42
CA GLY A 43 6.40 -10.01 9.65
C GLY A 43 4.89 -9.84 9.71
N ASP A 44 4.34 -10.03 10.89
CA ASP A 44 2.90 -9.90 11.08
C ASP A 44 2.44 -8.44 10.99
N LEU A 45 1.27 -8.24 10.42
CA LEU A 45 0.56 -6.98 10.31
C LEU A 45 -0.71 -7.00 11.15
N LEU A 46 -1.06 -5.89 11.76
CA LEU A 46 -2.39 -5.60 12.26
C LEU A 46 -3.15 -4.87 11.15
N VAL A 47 -4.27 -5.45 10.74
CA VAL A 47 -5.10 -4.91 9.65
C VAL A 47 -6.45 -4.54 10.22
N ALA A 48 -6.72 -3.24 10.33
CA ALA A 48 -8.02 -2.74 10.76
C ALA A 48 -8.97 -2.55 9.58
N PHE A 49 -10.25 -2.73 9.86
CA PHE A 49 -11.32 -2.57 8.88
C PHE A 49 -12.63 -2.13 9.53
N GLY A 50 -13.39 -1.36 8.79
CA GLY A 50 -14.76 -0.97 9.13
C GLY A 50 -15.76 -1.50 8.10
N SER A 51 -16.98 -0.96 8.13
CA SER A 51 -18.07 -1.35 7.23
C SER A 51 -17.79 -1.10 5.74
N LYS A 52 -16.89 -0.13 5.42
CA LYS A 52 -16.55 0.25 4.04
C LYS A 52 -15.29 -0.44 3.49
N GLY A 53 -14.52 -1.11 4.34
CA GLY A 53 -13.28 -1.77 3.92
C GLY A 53 -12.14 -1.62 4.92
N VAL A 54 -10.92 -1.93 4.45
CA VAL A 54 -9.68 -1.80 5.24
C VAL A 54 -9.38 -0.32 5.47
N THR A 55 -9.12 0.04 6.72
CA THR A 55 -8.90 1.41 7.19
C THR A 55 -7.45 1.69 7.58
N ALA A 56 -6.76 0.68 8.16
CA ALA A 56 -5.36 0.83 8.56
C ALA A 56 -4.58 -0.49 8.47
N VAL A 57 -3.27 -0.36 8.27
CA VAL A 57 -2.30 -1.46 8.33
C VAL A 57 -1.07 -0.97 9.07
N GLU A 58 -0.66 -1.70 10.10
CA GLU A 58 0.57 -1.45 10.87
C GLU A 58 1.35 -2.74 11.09
N LEU A 59 2.65 -2.65 11.40
CA LEU A 59 3.42 -3.80 11.86
C LEU A 59 2.88 -4.26 13.22
N ALA A 60 2.75 -5.57 13.40
CA ALA A 60 2.29 -6.15 14.65
C ALA A 60 3.39 -5.98 15.71
N GLY A 61 3.28 -4.92 16.48
CA GLY A 61 4.01 -4.68 17.70
C GLY A 61 3.11 -4.88 18.92
N ASP A 62 3.11 -3.89 19.82
CA ASP A 62 2.18 -3.85 20.96
C ASP A 62 0.74 -3.55 20.47
N PRO A 63 -0.22 -4.47 20.68
CA PRO A 63 -1.61 -4.25 20.27
C PRO A 63 -2.27 -3.04 20.97
N SER A 64 -1.90 -2.73 22.19
CA SER A 64 -2.46 -1.57 22.94
C SER A 64 -1.99 -0.25 22.33
N GLY A 65 -0.74 -0.16 21.89
CA GLY A 65 -0.23 0.98 21.14
C GLY A 65 -0.95 1.18 19.82
N PHE A 66 -1.22 0.09 19.09
CA PHE A 66 -2.02 0.13 17.85
C PHE A 66 -3.43 0.68 18.10
N VAL A 67 -4.14 0.16 19.11
CA VAL A 67 -5.50 0.61 19.46
C VAL A 67 -5.50 2.10 19.77
N THR A 68 -4.56 2.56 20.62
CA THR A 68 -4.46 3.97 21.00
C THR A 68 -4.20 4.87 19.80
N THR A 69 -3.24 4.50 18.95
CA THR A 69 -2.90 5.25 17.72
C THR A 69 -4.08 5.27 16.75
N TYR A 70 -4.78 4.15 16.63
CA TYR A 70 -5.96 4.05 15.77
C TYR A 70 -7.08 5.00 16.25
N GLU A 71 -7.41 4.97 17.54
CA GLU A 71 -8.44 5.84 18.12
C GLU A 71 -8.11 7.32 17.95
N GLN A 72 -6.84 7.70 18.19
CA GLN A 72 -6.38 9.07 17.98
C GLN A 72 -6.49 9.51 16.51
N ARG A 73 -6.12 8.64 15.58
CA ARG A 73 -6.08 8.95 14.15
C ARG A 73 -7.46 8.97 13.52
N PHE A 74 -8.33 8.04 13.91
CA PHE A 74 -9.61 7.80 13.24
C PHE A 74 -10.82 8.24 14.08
N GLY A 75 -10.64 8.59 15.37
CA GLY A 75 -11.72 8.99 16.27
C GLY A 75 -12.73 7.86 16.50
N LYS A 76 -12.32 6.60 16.35
CA LYS A 76 -13.19 5.43 16.45
C LYS A 76 -12.45 4.30 17.15
N ARG A 77 -13.13 3.57 18.01
CA ARG A 77 -12.57 2.40 18.68
C ARG A 77 -12.31 1.26 17.69
N VAL A 78 -11.28 0.48 17.96
CA VAL A 78 -10.96 -0.73 17.21
C VAL A 78 -10.77 -1.90 18.18
N VAL A 79 -11.32 -3.07 17.83
CA VAL A 79 -11.27 -4.27 18.68
C VAL A 79 -10.74 -5.47 17.89
N PRO A 80 -10.03 -6.41 18.55
CA PRO A 80 -9.64 -7.65 17.90
C PRO A 80 -10.90 -8.47 17.59
N VAL A 81 -10.89 -9.13 16.43
CA VAL A 81 -11.99 -10.01 16.01
C VAL A 81 -11.43 -11.30 15.40
N ASP A 82 -12.16 -12.39 15.57
CA ASP A 82 -11.83 -13.68 14.98
C ASP A 82 -12.35 -13.79 13.54
N ARG A 83 -13.43 -13.10 13.23
CA ARG A 83 -14.09 -13.16 11.93
C ARG A 83 -13.91 -11.86 11.15
N VAL A 84 -13.45 -12.04 9.91
CA VAL A 84 -13.35 -10.94 8.94
C VAL A 84 -14.56 -10.98 8.02
N PRO A 85 -15.22 -9.85 7.74
CA PRO A 85 -16.31 -9.79 6.77
C PRO A 85 -15.92 -10.43 5.44
N ALA A 86 -16.81 -11.24 4.86
CA ALA A 86 -16.52 -12.06 3.68
C ALA A 86 -15.97 -11.25 2.48
N ALA A 87 -16.43 -10.02 2.30
CA ALA A 87 -15.95 -9.11 1.25
C ALA A 87 -14.45 -8.76 1.42
N ILE A 88 -13.98 -8.65 2.66
CA ILE A 88 -12.58 -8.38 2.99
C ILE A 88 -11.79 -9.69 2.99
N ALA A 89 -12.25 -10.71 3.72
CA ALA A 89 -11.55 -11.98 3.88
C ALA A 89 -11.13 -12.61 2.55
N ARG A 90 -12.03 -12.56 1.56
CA ARG A 90 -11.80 -13.14 0.21
C ARG A 90 -10.60 -12.56 -0.51
N HIS A 91 -10.22 -11.31 -0.23
CA HIS A 91 -9.23 -10.57 -1.00
C HIS A 91 -8.03 -10.08 -0.19
N LEU A 92 -8.09 -10.12 1.14
CA LEU A 92 -7.11 -9.51 2.02
C LEU A 92 -5.70 -10.10 1.82
N ASP A 93 -5.56 -11.40 1.93
CA ASP A 93 -4.24 -12.07 1.83
C ASP A 93 -3.65 -11.91 0.42
N THR A 94 -4.51 -12.00 -0.60
CA THR A 94 -4.09 -11.73 -1.98
C THR A 94 -3.62 -10.30 -2.16
N ALA A 95 -4.28 -9.31 -1.55
CA ALA A 95 -3.90 -7.90 -1.64
C ALA A 95 -2.56 -7.63 -0.94
N ILE A 96 -2.33 -8.24 0.23
CA ILE A 96 -1.06 -8.16 0.97
C ILE A 96 0.09 -8.71 0.12
N VAL A 97 -0.07 -9.92 -0.44
CA VAL A 97 0.96 -10.58 -1.27
C VAL A 97 1.20 -9.83 -2.58
N ALA A 98 0.14 -9.34 -3.22
CA ALA A 98 0.24 -8.62 -4.48
C ALA A 98 0.76 -7.18 -4.31
N GLY A 99 0.72 -6.62 -3.09
CA GLY A 99 1.03 -5.22 -2.83
C GLY A 99 0.12 -4.28 -3.63
N ARG A 100 -1.17 -4.60 -3.72
CA ARG A 100 -2.18 -3.76 -4.36
C ARG A 100 -3.58 -4.13 -3.89
N PRO A 101 -4.52 -3.18 -3.79
CA PRO A 101 -5.87 -3.46 -3.31
C PRO A 101 -6.62 -4.49 -4.19
N GLY A 102 -6.49 -4.42 -5.50
CA GLY A 102 -7.27 -5.26 -6.40
C GLY A 102 -8.77 -5.08 -6.18
N ARG A 103 -9.47 -6.14 -5.73
CA ARG A 103 -10.90 -6.12 -5.35
C ARG A 103 -11.14 -5.94 -3.85
N LEU A 104 -10.07 -5.84 -3.05
CA LEU A 104 -10.20 -5.55 -1.63
C LEU A 104 -10.77 -4.15 -1.44
N PRO A 105 -11.89 -4.00 -0.73
CA PRO A 105 -12.38 -2.67 -0.39
C PRO A 105 -11.43 -2.00 0.61
N VAL A 106 -11.04 -0.76 0.31
CA VAL A 106 -10.19 0.09 1.15
C VAL A 106 -10.92 1.39 1.41
N ASP A 107 -11.09 1.74 2.67
CA ASP A 107 -11.74 2.97 3.09
C ASP A 107 -10.74 4.13 3.15
N LEU A 108 -10.87 5.07 2.24
CA LEU A 108 -10.08 6.30 2.16
C LEU A 108 -10.93 7.56 2.44
N ASP A 109 -12.17 7.42 2.91
CA ASP A 109 -13.12 8.53 3.04
C ASP A 109 -12.67 9.60 4.06
N ARG A 110 -11.77 9.22 4.98
CA ARG A 110 -11.21 10.15 5.98
C ARG A 110 -10.01 10.94 5.49
N LEU A 111 -9.54 10.64 4.30
CA LEU A 111 -8.44 11.36 3.67
C LEU A 111 -8.98 12.54 2.86
N THR A 112 -8.16 13.57 2.70
CA THR A 112 -8.48 14.63 1.75
C THR A 112 -8.54 14.05 0.33
N GLU A 113 -9.27 14.70 -0.55
CA GLU A 113 -9.34 14.31 -1.97
C GLU A 113 -7.95 14.18 -2.61
N PHE A 114 -7.04 15.11 -2.27
CA PHE A 114 -5.66 15.08 -2.72
C PHE A 114 -4.93 13.82 -2.23
N GLN A 115 -5.00 13.51 -0.94
CA GLN A 115 -4.35 12.31 -0.38
C GLN A 115 -4.91 11.03 -1.01
N ALA A 116 -6.23 10.94 -1.13
CA ALA A 116 -6.87 9.79 -1.75
C ALA A 116 -6.46 9.62 -3.23
N ALA A 117 -6.36 10.73 -3.99
CA ALA A 117 -5.89 10.72 -5.38
C ALA A 117 -4.43 10.23 -5.48
N VAL A 118 -3.54 10.70 -4.60
CA VAL A 118 -2.14 10.26 -4.52
C VAL A 118 -2.05 8.76 -4.25
N LEU A 119 -2.80 8.25 -3.27
CA LEU A 119 -2.79 6.84 -2.91
C LEU A 119 -3.36 5.96 -4.03
N ARG A 120 -4.43 6.40 -4.69
CA ARG A 120 -4.98 5.69 -5.87
C ARG A 120 -3.98 5.64 -7.01
N ALA A 121 -3.27 6.74 -7.29
CA ALA A 121 -2.22 6.77 -8.32
C ALA A 121 -1.08 5.81 -7.96
N ALA A 122 -0.59 5.81 -6.71
CA ALA A 122 0.43 4.88 -6.25
C ALA A 122 -0.01 3.40 -6.39
N ALA A 123 -1.29 3.09 -6.15
CA ALA A 123 -1.85 1.75 -6.29
C ALA A 123 -1.84 1.22 -7.74
N THR A 124 -1.67 2.10 -8.74
CA THR A 124 -1.55 1.69 -10.15
C THR A 124 -0.15 1.24 -10.54
N ILE A 125 0.88 1.51 -9.70
CA ILE A 125 2.26 1.11 -9.99
C ILE A 125 2.36 -0.42 -9.87
N PRO A 126 2.79 -1.12 -10.93
CA PRO A 126 2.85 -2.58 -10.92
C PRO A 126 3.87 -3.11 -9.93
N ARG A 127 3.66 -4.35 -9.49
CA ARG A 127 4.60 -5.09 -8.65
C ARG A 127 5.98 -5.18 -9.30
N GLY A 128 7.04 -4.93 -8.51
CA GLY A 128 8.42 -4.93 -8.98
C GLY A 128 8.79 -3.74 -9.87
N GLU A 129 7.93 -2.73 -9.96
CA GLU A 129 8.22 -1.47 -10.63
C GLU A 129 8.23 -0.32 -9.65
N VAL A 130 9.07 0.69 -9.89
CA VAL A 130 9.06 1.93 -9.10
C VAL A 130 8.84 3.14 -10.00
N ARG A 131 8.29 4.22 -9.42
CA ARG A 131 8.06 5.49 -10.09
C ARG A 131 8.53 6.65 -9.19
N PRO A 132 9.04 7.73 -9.77
CA PRO A 132 9.39 8.91 -8.99
C PRO A 132 8.15 9.63 -8.44
N TYR A 133 8.30 10.38 -7.34
CA TYR A 133 7.23 11.23 -6.79
C TYR A 133 6.63 12.17 -7.83
N GLY A 134 7.45 12.69 -8.75
CA GLY A 134 7.00 13.53 -9.86
C GLY A 134 6.05 12.82 -10.83
N TRP A 135 6.22 11.51 -11.01
CA TRP A 135 5.28 10.71 -11.79
C TRP A 135 3.90 10.69 -11.14
N VAL A 136 3.83 10.45 -9.83
CA VAL A 136 2.55 10.46 -9.09
C VAL A 136 1.89 11.84 -9.17
N ALA A 137 2.68 12.92 -9.00
CA ALA A 137 2.19 14.30 -9.11
C ALA A 137 1.57 14.57 -10.50
N LYS A 138 2.19 14.10 -11.58
CA LYS A 138 1.67 14.22 -12.94
C LYS A 138 0.40 13.39 -13.14
N GLU A 139 0.36 12.14 -12.65
CA GLU A 139 -0.81 11.27 -12.76
C GLU A 139 -2.07 11.85 -12.14
N ILE A 140 -1.94 12.63 -11.06
CA ILE A 140 -3.06 13.31 -10.41
C ILE A 140 -3.32 14.73 -10.97
N GLY A 141 -2.68 15.12 -12.08
CA GLY A 141 -2.85 16.44 -12.71
C GLY A 141 -2.25 17.61 -11.90
N ARG A 142 -1.30 17.35 -10.99
CA ARG A 142 -0.68 18.35 -10.10
C ARG A 142 0.86 18.28 -10.17
N PRO A 143 1.49 18.50 -11.34
CA PRO A 143 2.94 18.26 -11.56
C PRO A 143 3.85 19.02 -10.60
N GLY A 144 3.45 20.19 -10.12
CA GLY A 144 4.20 20.99 -9.13
C GLY A 144 4.08 20.50 -7.67
N ALA A 145 3.20 19.53 -7.37
CA ALA A 145 2.87 19.13 -6.01
C ALA A 145 3.77 18.00 -5.45
N VAL A 146 5.01 17.84 -5.92
CA VAL A 146 5.89 16.71 -5.59
C VAL A 146 6.11 16.55 -4.08
N ARG A 147 6.35 17.66 -3.35
CA ARG A 147 6.51 17.62 -1.88
C ARG A 147 5.23 17.19 -1.18
N ALA A 148 4.08 17.72 -1.60
CA ALA A 148 2.78 17.35 -1.04
C ALA A 148 2.44 15.86 -1.31
N VAL A 149 2.83 15.32 -2.48
CA VAL A 149 2.75 13.88 -2.77
C VAL A 149 3.57 13.09 -1.77
N GLY A 150 4.79 13.52 -1.45
CA GLY A 150 5.64 12.88 -0.43
C GLY A 150 4.93 12.83 0.93
N SER A 151 4.37 13.95 1.39
CA SER A 151 3.62 14.03 2.66
C SER A 151 2.37 13.13 2.65
N ALA A 152 1.64 13.09 1.54
CA ALA A 152 0.47 12.22 1.40
C ALA A 152 0.83 10.73 1.46
N LEU A 153 1.94 10.33 0.83
CA LEU A 153 2.43 8.94 0.88
C LEU A 153 2.99 8.58 2.27
N ALA A 154 3.62 9.53 2.98
CA ALA A 154 4.08 9.33 4.36
C ALA A 154 2.91 9.11 5.33
N SER A 155 1.74 9.70 5.06
CA SER A 155 0.52 9.53 5.85
C SER A 155 -0.38 8.38 5.37
N ASN A 156 0.10 7.51 4.47
CA ASN A 156 -0.67 6.35 3.99
C ASN A 156 -1.15 5.48 5.16
N PRO A 157 -2.47 5.32 5.38
CA PRO A 157 -2.98 4.49 6.47
C PRO A 157 -2.93 2.99 6.16
N VAL A 158 -2.80 2.60 4.90
CA VAL A 158 -2.90 1.21 4.44
C VAL A 158 -1.63 0.81 3.65
N PRO A 159 -0.42 0.98 4.25
CA PRO A 159 0.81 0.58 3.58
C PRO A 159 0.82 -0.93 3.30
N VAL A 160 1.74 -1.40 2.46
CA VAL A 160 1.78 -2.76 1.89
C VAL A 160 0.67 -2.98 0.87
N ILE A 161 -0.59 -2.81 1.24
CA ILE A 161 -1.75 -2.95 0.34
C ILE A 161 -1.80 -1.78 -0.65
N ILE A 162 -1.62 -0.53 -0.18
CA ILE A 162 -1.38 0.61 -1.07
C ILE A 162 0.13 0.83 -1.13
N PRO A 163 0.77 0.58 -2.29
CA PRO A 163 2.22 0.38 -2.39
C PRO A 163 3.01 1.70 -2.44
N CYS A 164 2.94 2.52 -1.38
CA CYS A 164 3.77 3.73 -1.26
C CYS A 164 5.28 3.42 -1.31
N HIS A 165 5.70 2.19 -1.01
CA HIS A 165 7.07 1.73 -1.18
C HIS A 165 7.55 1.70 -2.64
N ARG A 166 6.65 1.68 -3.63
CA ARG A 166 6.99 1.75 -5.06
C ARG A 166 7.23 3.17 -5.56
N VAL A 167 7.12 4.19 -4.68
CA VAL A 167 7.41 5.58 -5.04
C VAL A 167 8.78 5.97 -4.49
N VAL A 168 9.66 6.47 -5.37
CA VAL A 168 11.08 6.78 -5.09
C VAL A 168 11.38 8.23 -5.43
N ARG A 169 12.55 8.72 -5.01
CA ARG A 169 13.02 10.05 -5.41
C ARG A 169 13.43 10.07 -6.89
N SER A 170 13.49 11.25 -7.48
CA SER A 170 13.86 11.44 -8.88
C SER A 170 15.29 11.02 -9.18
N ASP A 171 16.18 11.10 -8.19
CA ASP A 171 17.56 10.63 -8.28
C ASP A 171 17.71 9.11 -8.19
N GLY A 172 16.59 8.38 -7.97
CA GLY A 172 16.55 6.93 -7.83
C GLY A 172 16.80 6.45 -6.39
N THR A 173 16.99 7.35 -5.42
CA THR A 173 17.08 6.96 -4.01
C THR A 173 15.71 6.60 -3.43
N PHE A 174 15.66 5.66 -2.50
CA PHE A 174 14.36 5.16 -2.01
C PHE A 174 13.61 6.14 -1.11
N GLY A 175 14.30 7.02 -0.38
CA GLY A 175 13.67 7.92 0.60
C GLY A 175 13.08 7.16 1.79
N ASP A 176 12.39 7.91 2.65
CA ASP A 176 11.78 7.37 3.87
C ASP A 176 10.58 6.46 3.57
N TYR A 177 10.21 5.65 4.57
CA TYR A 177 9.05 4.76 4.49
C TYR A 177 8.15 4.92 5.71
N SER A 178 6.84 4.91 5.50
CA SER A 178 5.84 5.15 6.54
C SER A 178 5.64 3.97 7.50
N LEU A 179 6.09 2.78 7.14
CA LEU A 179 5.91 1.57 7.95
C LEU A 179 7.23 1.16 8.62
N GLY A 180 7.59 1.86 9.69
CA GLY A 180 8.75 1.55 10.51
C GLY A 180 10.09 1.88 9.83
N ASP A 181 11.02 0.94 9.87
CA ASP A 181 12.40 1.09 9.37
C ASP A 181 12.44 1.31 7.85
N PRO A 182 13.28 2.24 7.34
CA PRO A 182 13.47 2.44 5.90
C PRO A 182 13.89 1.18 5.13
N SER A 183 14.56 0.21 5.78
CA SER A 183 14.91 -1.08 5.20
C SER A 183 13.68 -1.90 4.78
N ASN A 184 12.53 -1.69 5.41
CA ASN A 184 11.29 -2.37 5.08
C ASN A 184 10.82 -2.08 3.64
N LYS A 185 11.08 -0.86 3.16
CA LYS A 185 10.83 -0.50 1.77
C LYS A 185 11.64 -1.37 0.80
N ARG A 186 12.93 -1.57 1.09
CA ARG A 186 13.82 -2.43 0.29
C ARG A 186 13.37 -3.89 0.35
N ARG A 187 13.03 -4.41 1.55
CA ARG A 187 12.53 -5.78 1.74
C ARG A 187 11.28 -6.04 0.91
N LEU A 188 10.33 -5.11 0.88
CA LEU A 188 9.14 -5.22 0.02
C LEU A 188 9.51 -5.25 -1.46
N LEU A 189 10.35 -4.33 -1.94
CA LEU A 189 10.76 -4.25 -3.34
C LEU A 189 11.50 -5.52 -3.79
N VAL A 190 12.41 -6.05 -2.95
CA VAL A 190 13.08 -7.33 -3.21
C VAL A 190 12.08 -8.48 -3.31
N SER A 191 11.12 -8.55 -2.38
CA SER A 191 10.07 -9.59 -2.40
C SER A 191 9.17 -9.50 -3.62
N GLU A 192 9.11 -8.33 -4.24
CA GLU A 192 8.39 -8.08 -5.48
C GLU A 192 9.18 -8.44 -6.74
N GLY A 193 10.43 -8.84 -6.58
CA GLY A 193 11.33 -9.23 -7.67
C GLY A 193 12.07 -8.06 -8.31
N LEU A 194 12.18 -6.91 -7.61
CA LEU A 194 13.07 -5.83 -8.02
C LEU A 194 14.52 -6.20 -7.66
N ASP A 195 15.41 -6.16 -8.65
CA ASP A 195 16.85 -6.14 -8.39
C ASP A 195 17.24 -4.74 -7.87
N VAL A 196 17.21 -4.62 -6.55
CA VAL A 196 17.48 -3.36 -5.85
C VAL A 196 18.93 -2.90 -6.07
N ALA A 197 19.89 -3.84 -6.08
CA ALA A 197 21.29 -3.52 -6.26
C ALA A 197 21.56 -2.96 -7.69
N ALA A 198 21.02 -3.61 -8.71
CA ALA A 198 21.11 -3.12 -10.09
C ALA A 198 20.38 -1.78 -10.28
N PHE A 199 19.24 -1.59 -9.60
CA PHE A 199 18.51 -0.32 -9.66
C PHE A 199 19.32 0.82 -9.04
N GLU A 200 19.89 0.63 -7.86
CA GLU A 200 20.72 1.62 -7.17
C GLU A 200 22.03 1.90 -7.91
N SER A 201 22.65 0.86 -8.48
CA SER A 201 23.84 1.04 -9.31
C SER A 201 23.57 1.97 -10.50
N ARG A 202 22.48 1.73 -11.24
CA ARG A 202 22.06 2.63 -12.33
C ARG A 202 21.80 4.04 -11.83
N ALA A 203 21.10 4.17 -10.72
CA ALA A 203 20.80 5.47 -10.11
C ALA A 203 22.08 6.24 -9.76
N ALA A 204 23.08 5.56 -9.19
CA ALA A 204 24.39 6.14 -8.85
C ALA A 204 25.18 6.60 -10.09
N HIS A 205 25.00 5.91 -11.24
CA HIS A 205 25.59 6.32 -12.52
C HIS A 205 24.75 7.37 -13.27
N GLY A 206 23.75 7.95 -12.63
CA GLY A 206 22.90 8.98 -13.23
C GLY A 206 21.85 8.47 -14.22
N VAL A 207 21.66 7.15 -14.37
CA VAL A 207 20.66 6.58 -15.28
C VAL A 207 19.27 6.78 -14.71
N ARG A 208 18.41 7.46 -15.45
CA ARG A 208 17.01 7.73 -15.08
C ARG A 208 16.01 7.02 -15.98
N PHE A 209 16.42 6.76 -17.21
CA PHE A 209 15.59 6.07 -18.21
C PHE A 209 16.43 5.04 -18.96
N THR A 210 15.74 4.02 -19.47
CA THR A 210 16.33 3.02 -20.36
C THR A 210 15.49 2.90 -21.62
N GLY A 211 16.12 2.78 -22.77
CA GLY A 211 15.48 2.63 -24.07
C GLY A 211 15.88 1.33 -24.74
N SER A 212 15.12 0.96 -25.77
CA SER A 212 15.49 -0.13 -26.68
C SER A 212 15.78 0.45 -28.06
N ASP A 213 16.97 0.20 -28.61
CA ASP A 213 17.38 0.65 -29.93
C ASP A 213 16.55 0.01 -31.05
N THR A 214 16.02 -1.19 -30.82
CA THR A 214 15.15 -1.88 -31.77
C THR A 214 13.76 -1.28 -31.89
N THR A 215 13.25 -0.63 -30.82
CA THR A 215 11.88 -0.09 -30.82
C THR A 215 11.82 1.44 -30.78
N GLY A 216 12.93 2.12 -30.46
CA GLY A 216 12.97 3.55 -30.24
C GLY A 216 12.07 4.01 -29.08
N ILE A 217 11.84 3.15 -28.08
CA ILE A 217 10.99 3.47 -26.92
C ILE A 217 11.85 3.55 -25.67
N PHE A 218 11.70 4.64 -24.87
CA PHE A 218 12.30 4.74 -23.56
C PHE A 218 11.29 4.59 -22.43
N CYS A 219 11.72 4.05 -21.31
CA CYS A 219 10.93 3.66 -20.14
C CYS A 219 11.62 4.09 -18.85
N HIS A 220 10.90 4.08 -17.72
CA HIS A 220 11.56 3.92 -16.42
C HIS A 220 12.32 2.59 -16.37
N PRO A 221 13.51 2.52 -15.73
CA PRO A 221 14.37 1.32 -15.74
C PRO A 221 13.69 0.06 -15.23
N THR A 222 12.74 0.19 -14.31
CA THR A 222 12.03 -0.94 -13.71
C THR A 222 10.77 -1.35 -14.47
N CYS A 223 10.43 -0.64 -15.54
CA CYS A 223 9.25 -0.97 -16.37
C CYS A 223 9.37 -2.38 -16.96
N ARG A 224 8.27 -3.14 -16.93
CA ARG A 224 8.23 -4.49 -17.51
C ARG A 224 8.68 -4.56 -18.97
N HIS A 225 8.48 -3.49 -19.74
CA HIS A 225 8.95 -3.42 -21.14
C HIS A 225 10.45 -3.21 -21.19
N ALA A 226 11.02 -2.34 -20.34
CA ALA A 226 12.47 -2.15 -20.24
C ALA A 226 13.18 -3.46 -19.84
N ARG A 227 12.62 -4.21 -18.89
CA ARG A 227 13.19 -5.48 -18.41
C ARG A 227 13.18 -6.61 -19.45
N ARG A 228 12.44 -6.47 -20.54
CA ARG A 228 12.42 -7.42 -21.66
C ARG A 228 13.44 -7.10 -22.73
N THR A 229 14.06 -5.92 -22.70
CA THR A 229 15.10 -5.52 -23.64
C THR A 229 16.37 -6.28 -23.33
N GLY A 230 16.91 -6.98 -24.30
CA GLY A 230 18.20 -7.67 -24.16
C GLY A 230 19.34 -6.68 -23.92
N ALA A 231 20.38 -7.10 -23.19
CA ALA A 231 21.47 -6.23 -22.81
C ALA A 231 22.17 -5.53 -23.99
N GLY A 232 22.28 -6.22 -25.15
CA GLY A 232 22.88 -5.65 -26.36
C GLY A 232 22.04 -4.59 -27.07
N HIS A 233 20.79 -4.40 -26.66
CA HIS A 233 19.84 -3.44 -27.23
C HIS A 233 19.39 -2.38 -26.23
N LEU A 234 19.97 -2.40 -25.03
CA LEU A 234 19.59 -1.48 -23.95
C LEU A 234 20.44 -0.20 -24.07
N VAL A 235 19.76 0.94 -24.15
CA VAL A 235 20.38 2.26 -24.15
C VAL A 235 19.97 2.99 -22.88
N GLU A 236 20.90 3.62 -22.19
CA GLU A 236 20.67 4.31 -20.92
C GLU A 236 20.69 5.83 -21.13
N PHE A 237 19.81 6.55 -20.42
CA PHE A 237 19.66 7.99 -20.52
C PHE A 237 19.61 8.63 -19.13
N ALA A 238 20.29 9.77 -18.99
CA ALA A 238 20.25 10.56 -17.77
C ALA A 238 18.97 11.40 -17.64
N SER A 239 18.33 11.76 -18.76
CA SER A 239 17.12 12.56 -18.74
C SER A 239 16.12 12.14 -19.86
N GLU A 240 14.88 12.57 -19.71
CA GLU A 240 13.87 12.48 -20.77
C GLU A 240 14.29 13.25 -22.03
N GLN A 241 14.94 14.42 -21.81
CA GLN A 241 15.41 15.26 -22.90
C GLN A 241 16.47 14.54 -23.75
N ASP A 242 17.43 13.87 -23.12
CA ASP A 242 18.46 13.10 -23.82
C ASP A 242 17.85 11.97 -24.64
N ALA A 243 16.88 11.24 -24.06
CA ALA A 243 16.19 10.18 -24.76
C ALA A 243 15.42 10.70 -25.98
N ARG A 244 14.75 11.84 -25.86
CA ARG A 244 14.02 12.49 -26.97
C ARG A 244 14.99 13.03 -28.05
N ALA A 245 16.09 13.65 -27.64
CA ALA A 245 17.11 14.13 -28.56
C ALA A 245 17.76 12.99 -29.37
N ALA A 246 17.86 11.79 -28.76
CA ALA A 246 18.30 10.57 -29.43
C ALA A 246 17.21 9.91 -30.32
N GLY A 247 16.05 10.55 -30.48
CA GLY A 247 14.94 10.05 -31.33
C GLY A 247 14.02 9.03 -30.66
N TYR A 248 14.14 8.81 -29.35
CA TYR A 248 13.28 7.86 -28.63
C TYR A 248 11.97 8.52 -28.21
N ARG A 249 10.88 7.75 -28.29
CA ARG A 249 9.57 8.16 -27.79
C ARG A 249 9.26 7.55 -26.42
N PRO A 250 8.48 8.23 -25.57
CA PRO A 250 8.13 7.70 -24.26
C PRO A 250 7.22 6.47 -24.35
N CYS A 251 7.41 5.53 -23.45
CA CYS A 251 6.57 4.37 -23.27
C CYS A 251 5.16 4.79 -22.83
N LYS A 252 4.12 4.31 -23.54
CA LYS A 252 2.72 4.60 -23.22
C LYS A 252 2.23 3.90 -21.94
N VAL A 253 2.94 2.85 -21.50
CA VAL A 253 2.55 2.06 -20.30
C VAL A 253 3.10 2.69 -19.03
N CYS A 254 4.40 2.92 -18.91
CA CYS A 254 4.98 3.51 -17.71
C CYS A 254 4.97 5.04 -17.71
N ARG A 255 4.68 5.67 -18.87
CA ARG A 255 4.53 7.15 -19.01
C ARG A 255 5.68 7.90 -18.33
N PRO A 256 6.95 7.71 -18.77
CA PRO A 256 8.08 8.34 -18.11
C PRO A 256 7.94 9.87 -18.14
N VAL A 257 8.40 10.52 -17.08
CA VAL A 257 8.38 11.96 -16.92
C VAL A 257 9.75 12.45 -16.47
N ALA A 258 10.10 13.68 -16.82
CA ALA A 258 11.29 14.32 -16.30
C ALA A 258 11.23 14.38 -14.75
N ALA A 259 12.37 14.21 -14.13
CA ALA A 259 12.51 14.25 -12.68
C ALA A 259 12.34 15.67 -12.16
#